data_1e7a628b7de00800709dc5bdb5b2139f
#
_entry.id   1e7a628b7de00800709dc5bdb5b2139f
#
_cell.length_a   1.000
_cell.length_b   1.000
_cell.length_c   1.000
_cell.angle_alpha   90.00
_cell.angle_beta   90.00
_cell.angle_gamma   90.00
#
_symmetry.space_group_name_H-M   'P 1'
#
loop_
_entity.id
_entity.type
_entity.pdbx_description
1 polymer ?
#
loop_
_entity_poly.entity_id
_entity_poly.type
_entity_poly.pdbx_seq_one_letter_code
_entity_poly.pdbx_strand_id
1 'polypeptide(L)'
;ASVKNTRFLTRERTDGTDDQWIFLPALGRVKRIAASAGGGSFMGSDFTYADMASTTYDTTEAEHTLIGQETVNGRSAYKIKSIPYDPTAYVQTIIWVDKEHDLPLRVEFFEKDPTTVSKVLTTDDIAFVEGRWITKSVTMTTVATQHSTRVEILQAKYDIPMNGAYFTTTFLETGRLQ
;
A
#
# COMPACT_ATOMS: atom_id res chain seq x y z
N ALA A 1 0.79 -18.84 -11.45
CA ALA A 1 -0.57 -18.61 -11.97
C ALA A 1 -0.62 -17.26 -12.67
N SER A 2 -1.38 -17.14 -13.76
CA SER A 2 -1.52 -15.86 -14.47
C SER A 2 -2.41 -14.92 -13.65
N VAL A 3 -1.90 -13.74 -13.31
CA VAL A 3 -2.65 -12.66 -12.67
C VAL A 3 -3.34 -11.73 -13.68
N LYS A 4 -3.22 -12.03 -14.96
CA LYS A 4 -3.80 -11.25 -16.05
C LYS A 4 -5.32 -11.11 -15.86
N ASN A 5 -5.83 -9.88 -16.01
CA ASN A 5 -7.23 -9.51 -15.85
C ASN A 5 -7.80 -9.72 -14.43
N THR A 6 -6.97 -9.99 -13.43
CA THR A 6 -7.38 -9.85 -12.03
C THR A 6 -7.68 -8.39 -11.74
N ARG A 7 -8.76 -8.13 -11.01
CA ARG A 7 -9.18 -6.78 -10.61
C ARG A 7 -9.36 -6.75 -9.11
N PHE A 8 -9.01 -5.63 -8.50
CA PHE A 8 -9.07 -5.44 -7.05
C PHE A 8 -9.78 -4.13 -6.75
N LEU A 9 -10.57 -4.11 -5.69
CA LEU A 9 -11.31 -2.95 -5.23
C LEU A 9 -11.15 -2.84 -3.71
N THR A 10 -10.74 -1.68 -3.24
CA THR A 10 -10.83 -1.26 -1.84
C THR A 10 -11.83 -0.13 -1.72
N ARG A 11 -12.65 -0.17 -0.67
CA ARG A 11 -13.57 0.91 -0.29
C ARG A 11 -13.32 1.26 1.15
N GLU A 12 -12.89 2.48 1.36
CA GLU A 12 -12.74 3.04 2.70
C GLU A 12 -14.07 3.03 3.47
N ARG A 13 -13.97 2.74 4.75
CA ARG A 13 -15.09 2.80 5.71
C ARG A 13 -14.73 3.76 6.83
N THR A 14 -15.69 4.58 7.20
CA THR A 14 -15.55 5.52 8.32
C THR A 14 -15.79 4.85 9.69
N ASP A 15 -16.24 3.60 9.70
CA ASP A 15 -16.71 2.87 10.90
C ASP A 15 -15.92 1.57 11.17
N GLY A 16 -14.76 1.39 10.57
CA GLY A 16 -13.95 0.20 10.81
C GLY A 16 -13.01 -0.16 9.66
N THR A 17 -12.73 -1.45 9.55
CA THR A 17 -11.83 -2.00 8.55
C THR A 17 -12.40 -1.86 7.14
N ASP A 18 -11.58 -1.42 6.20
CA ASP A 18 -11.93 -1.27 4.80
C ASP A 18 -12.48 -2.53 4.16
N ASP A 19 -13.44 -2.36 3.28
CA ASP A 19 -13.96 -3.44 2.47
C ASP A 19 -13.07 -3.68 1.25
N GLN A 20 -12.66 -4.94 1.05
CA GLN A 20 -11.83 -5.33 -0.08
C GLN A 20 -12.45 -6.48 -0.88
N TRP A 21 -12.36 -6.39 -2.21
CA TRP A 21 -12.82 -7.43 -3.13
C TRP A 21 -11.82 -7.69 -4.23
N ILE A 22 -11.75 -8.93 -4.67
CA ILE A 22 -10.93 -9.36 -5.79
C ILE A 22 -11.78 -10.13 -6.79
N PHE A 23 -11.67 -9.79 -8.07
CA PHE A 23 -12.18 -10.60 -9.18
C PHE A 23 -11.06 -11.51 -9.68
N LEU A 24 -11.31 -12.80 -9.66
CA LEU A 24 -10.39 -13.83 -10.15
C LEU A 24 -10.90 -14.38 -11.47
N PRO A 25 -10.27 -14.10 -12.62
CA PRO A 25 -10.72 -14.55 -13.94
C PRO A 25 -10.85 -16.06 -14.04
N ALA A 26 -9.94 -16.81 -13.41
CA ALA A 26 -9.98 -18.27 -13.36
C ALA A 26 -11.24 -18.84 -12.67
N LEU A 27 -11.86 -18.07 -11.79
CA LEU A 27 -13.08 -18.43 -11.07
C LEU A 27 -14.32 -17.74 -11.65
N GLY A 28 -14.15 -16.76 -12.54
CA GLY A 28 -15.22 -15.95 -13.13
C GLY A 28 -16.08 -15.20 -12.12
N ARG A 29 -15.56 -14.92 -10.92
CA ARG A 29 -16.35 -14.30 -9.84
C ARG A 29 -15.55 -13.36 -8.95
N VAL A 30 -16.27 -12.45 -8.30
CA VAL A 30 -15.77 -11.60 -7.24
C VAL A 30 -15.77 -12.37 -5.90
N LYS A 31 -14.71 -12.21 -5.13
CA LYS A 31 -14.61 -12.66 -3.72
C LYS A 31 -14.34 -11.45 -2.83
N ARG A 32 -15.02 -11.37 -1.69
CA ARG A 32 -14.65 -10.45 -0.62
C ARG A 32 -13.44 -11.01 0.14
N ILE A 33 -12.49 -10.15 0.45
CA ILE A 33 -11.34 -10.46 1.31
C ILE A 33 -11.79 -10.19 2.75
N ALA A 34 -11.66 -11.18 3.62
CA ALA A 34 -11.94 -10.98 5.03
C ALA A 34 -10.85 -10.09 5.66
N ALA A 35 -11.21 -9.25 6.63
CA ALA A 35 -10.25 -8.40 7.36
C ALA A 35 -9.09 -9.21 7.95
N SER A 36 -9.38 -10.40 8.52
CA SER A 36 -8.37 -11.33 9.05
C SER A 36 -7.39 -11.87 8.00
N ALA A 37 -7.68 -11.72 6.71
CA ALA A 37 -6.79 -12.12 5.61
C ALA A 37 -5.90 -10.97 5.11
N GLY A 38 -5.98 -9.78 5.71
CA GLY A 38 -5.24 -8.58 5.29
C GLY A 38 -3.74 -8.78 5.24
N GLY A 39 -3.15 -9.56 6.15
CA GLY A 39 -1.73 -9.91 6.16
C GLY A 39 -1.30 -10.94 5.10
N GLY A 40 -2.23 -11.52 4.34
CA GLY A 40 -1.93 -12.47 3.27
C GLY A 40 -1.28 -11.79 2.06
N SER A 41 -0.41 -12.56 1.34
CA SER A 41 0.26 -12.05 0.13
C SER A 41 -0.75 -11.69 -0.95
N PHE A 42 -0.63 -10.48 -1.51
CA PHE A 42 -1.41 -10.03 -2.65
C PHE A 42 -0.88 -10.70 -3.93
N MET A 43 -1.65 -11.67 -4.43
CA MET A 43 -1.38 -12.36 -5.70
C MET A 43 0.01 -13.01 -5.82
N GLY A 44 0.63 -13.39 -4.70
CA GLY A 44 1.97 -13.97 -4.68
C GLY A 44 3.10 -12.93 -4.81
N SER A 45 2.78 -11.65 -4.66
CA SER A 45 3.75 -10.56 -4.55
C SER A 45 4.26 -10.41 -3.11
N ASP A 46 5.22 -9.49 -2.91
CA ASP A 46 5.71 -9.11 -1.56
C ASP A 46 4.77 -8.16 -0.82
N PHE A 47 3.79 -7.60 -1.52
CA PHE A 47 2.72 -6.80 -0.92
C PHE A 47 1.67 -7.70 -0.27
N THR A 48 1.05 -7.21 0.81
CA THR A 48 -0.13 -7.81 1.43
C THR A 48 -1.41 -7.18 0.90
N TYR A 49 -2.57 -7.77 1.22
CA TYR A 49 -3.86 -7.13 0.95
C TYR A 49 -4.02 -5.82 1.73
N ALA A 50 -3.46 -5.73 2.94
CA ALA A 50 -3.43 -4.50 3.71
C ALA A 50 -2.59 -3.41 3.03
N ASP A 51 -1.42 -3.73 2.48
CA ASP A 51 -0.58 -2.78 1.74
C ASP A 51 -1.29 -2.20 0.51
N MET A 52 -2.21 -2.97 -0.08
CA MET A 52 -3.00 -2.51 -1.23
C MET A 52 -4.12 -1.53 -0.84
N ALA A 53 -4.49 -1.46 0.43
CA ALA A 53 -5.39 -0.44 0.94
C ALA A 53 -4.60 0.82 1.31
N SER A 54 -3.60 0.67 2.18
CA SER A 54 -2.70 1.75 2.58
C SER A 54 -1.37 1.17 3.04
N THR A 55 -0.28 1.87 2.75
CA THR A 55 1.03 1.57 3.32
C THR A 55 1.37 2.48 4.51
N THR A 56 0.47 3.37 4.87
CA THR A 56 0.62 4.34 5.97
C THR A 56 -0.63 4.32 6.85
N TYR A 57 -0.47 4.77 8.08
CA TYR A 57 -1.56 4.93 9.06
C TYR A 57 -1.79 6.40 9.33
N ASP A 58 -3.03 6.80 9.57
CA ASP A 58 -3.34 8.13 10.10
C ASP A 58 -3.24 8.17 11.64
N THR A 59 -3.46 9.34 12.23
CA THR A 59 -3.36 9.53 13.69
C THR A 59 -4.47 8.85 14.48
N THR A 60 -5.54 8.41 13.84
CA THR A 60 -6.62 7.64 14.47
C THR A 60 -6.35 6.14 14.46
N GLU A 61 -5.42 5.69 13.62
CA GLU A 61 -5.09 4.28 13.44
C GLU A 61 -3.80 3.88 14.17
N ALA A 62 -2.87 4.82 14.40
CA ALA A 62 -1.58 4.54 15.02
C ALA A 62 -1.03 5.70 15.84
N GLU A 63 -0.18 5.37 16.81
CA GLU A 63 0.70 6.32 17.48
C GLU A 63 1.94 6.58 16.62
N HIS A 64 2.23 7.85 16.34
CA HIS A 64 3.39 8.28 15.57
C HIS A 64 4.41 9.00 16.44
N THR A 65 5.66 8.61 16.34
CA THR A 65 6.78 9.23 17.07
C THR A 65 7.90 9.59 16.10
N LEU A 66 8.31 10.87 16.09
CA LEU A 66 9.53 11.28 15.40
C LEU A 66 10.74 10.75 16.18
N ILE A 67 11.47 9.79 15.61
CA ILE A 67 12.63 9.16 16.27
C ILE A 67 13.97 9.63 15.73
N GLY A 68 13.99 10.49 14.71
CA GLY A 68 15.23 11.05 14.18
C GLY A 68 15.07 11.66 12.79
N GLN A 69 16.22 11.96 12.22
CA GLN A 69 16.36 12.47 10.85
C GLN A 69 17.56 11.78 10.22
N GLU A 70 17.41 11.36 8.97
CA GLU A 70 18.46 10.65 8.23
C GLU A 70 18.49 11.10 6.78
N THR A 71 19.55 10.78 6.06
CA THR A 71 19.62 10.96 4.60
C THR A 71 19.36 9.61 3.93
N VAL A 72 18.36 9.57 3.05
CA VAL A 72 18.00 8.40 2.24
C VAL A 72 18.15 8.75 0.77
N ASN A 73 19.01 8.05 0.04
CA ASN A 73 19.29 8.29 -1.39
C ASN A 73 19.61 9.76 -1.71
N GLY A 74 20.39 10.44 -0.82
CA GLY A 74 20.78 11.84 -0.98
C GLY A 74 19.72 12.87 -0.57
N ARG A 75 18.54 12.45 -0.09
CA ARG A 75 17.44 13.31 0.35
C ARG A 75 17.33 13.30 1.87
N SER A 76 17.13 14.47 2.47
CA SER A 76 16.89 14.60 3.92
C SER A 76 15.50 14.09 4.27
N ALA A 77 15.40 13.22 5.25
CA ALA A 77 14.15 12.62 5.66
C ALA A 77 13.92 12.71 7.18
N TYR A 78 12.65 12.83 7.56
CA TYR A 78 12.19 12.53 8.90
C TYR A 78 12.08 11.01 9.08
N LYS A 79 12.54 10.48 10.22
CA LYS A 79 12.39 9.08 10.59
C LYS A 79 11.28 8.97 11.63
N ILE A 80 10.18 8.35 11.25
CA ILE A 80 8.97 8.25 12.05
C ILE A 80 8.70 6.79 12.37
N LYS A 81 8.49 6.48 13.64
CA LYS A 81 8.00 5.19 14.11
C LYS A 81 6.47 5.27 14.25
N SER A 82 5.75 4.27 13.73
CA SER A 82 4.31 4.14 13.85
C SER A 82 3.93 2.80 14.47
N ILE A 83 3.12 2.83 15.52
CA ILE A 83 2.61 1.66 16.23
C ILE A 83 1.09 1.66 16.07
N PRO A 84 0.50 0.74 15.27
CA PRO A 84 -0.95 0.68 15.09
C PRO A 84 -1.67 0.29 16.39
N TYR A 85 -2.83 0.89 16.62
CA TYR A 85 -3.68 0.56 17.79
C TYR A 85 -4.31 -0.83 17.64
N ASP A 86 -4.61 -1.25 16.40
CA ASP A 86 -5.13 -2.59 16.08
C ASP A 86 -4.28 -3.23 14.96
N PRO A 87 -3.19 -3.94 15.32
CA PRO A 87 -2.25 -4.49 14.35
C PRO A 87 -2.87 -5.68 13.59
N THR A 88 -3.08 -5.53 12.28
CA THR A 88 -3.60 -6.60 11.40
C THR A 88 -2.49 -7.30 10.61
N ALA A 89 -1.55 -6.55 10.04
CA ALA A 89 -0.43 -7.08 9.26
C ALA A 89 0.93 -6.82 9.93
N TYR A 90 1.07 -5.65 10.55
CA TYR A 90 2.34 -5.19 11.12
C TYR A 90 2.14 -4.69 12.55
N VAL A 91 3.06 -5.05 13.44
CA VAL A 91 3.06 -4.55 14.84
C VAL A 91 3.73 -3.18 14.95
N GLN A 92 4.53 -2.81 13.96
CA GLN A 92 5.24 -1.53 13.88
C GLN A 92 5.66 -1.25 12.44
N THR A 93 5.77 0.03 12.10
CA THR A 93 6.50 0.50 10.91
C THR A 93 7.49 1.60 11.28
N ILE A 94 8.58 1.73 10.50
CA ILE A 94 9.47 2.88 10.52
C ILE A 94 9.50 3.47 9.12
N ILE A 95 9.15 4.75 9.01
CA ILE A 95 8.98 5.45 7.74
C ILE A 95 9.99 6.58 7.66
N TRP A 96 10.70 6.69 6.54
CA TRP A 96 11.53 7.85 6.18
C TRP A 96 10.75 8.72 5.20
N VAL A 97 10.32 9.89 5.67
CA VAL A 97 9.53 10.86 4.89
C VAL A 97 10.43 11.97 4.40
N ASP A 98 10.47 12.19 3.09
CA ASP A 98 11.21 13.28 2.47
C ASP A 98 10.76 14.63 3.00
N LYS A 99 11.70 15.48 3.42
CA LYS A 99 11.39 16.80 3.98
C LYS A 99 10.94 17.85 2.96
N GLU A 100 11.23 17.62 1.70
CA GLU A 100 10.94 18.57 0.62
C GLU A 100 9.57 18.34 0.01
N HIS A 101 9.14 17.07 -0.10
CA HIS A 101 7.94 16.70 -0.84
C HIS A 101 6.95 15.86 -0.02
N ASP A 102 7.24 15.58 1.26
CA ASP A 102 6.41 14.79 2.17
C ASP A 102 6.08 13.37 1.66
N LEU A 103 6.97 12.81 0.81
CA LEU A 103 6.80 11.47 0.25
C LEU A 103 7.60 10.43 1.04
N PRO A 104 7.09 9.19 1.18
CA PRO A 104 7.86 8.10 1.76
C PRO A 104 9.04 7.73 0.85
N LEU A 105 10.26 7.73 1.39
CA LEU A 105 11.47 7.29 0.69
C LEU A 105 11.79 5.83 0.99
N ARG A 106 11.48 5.40 2.21
CA ARG A 106 11.70 4.05 2.72
C ARG A 106 10.69 3.75 3.81
N VAL A 107 10.23 2.49 3.87
CA VAL A 107 9.42 1.97 4.98
C VAL A 107 9.97 0.61 5.39
N GLU A 108 10.18 0.41 6.68
CA GLU A 108 10.47 -0.88 7.28
C GLU A 108 9.24 -1.39 8.01
N PHE A 109 8.88 -2.64 7.74
CA PHE A 109 7.72 -3.30 8.30
C PHE A 109 8.13 -4.41 9.26
N PHE A 110 7.46 -4.48 10.39
CA PHE A 110 7.69 -5.42 11.48
C PHE A 110 6.41 -6.25 11.70
N GLU A 111 6.41 -7.53 11.31
CA GLU A 111 5.20 -8.37 11.33
C GLU A 111 4.94 -9.03 12.69
N LYS A 112 5.97 -9.51 13.37
CA LYS A 112 5.82 -10.36 14.57
C LYS A 112 6.33 -9.72 15.84
N ASP A 113 7.38 -8.96 15.73
CA ASP A 113 8.05 -8.30 16.84
C ASP A 113 8.65 -6.95 16.38
N PRO A 114 8.85 -5.97 17.28
CA PRO A 114 9.30 -4.64 16.92
C PRO A 114 10.82 -4.53 16.66
N THR A 115 11.55 -5.64 16.61
CA THR A 115 13.00 -5.68 16.47
C THR A 115 13.48 -6.28 15.16
N THR A 116 12.66 -7.14 14.53
CA THR A 116 13.01 -7.87 13.31
C THR A 116 12.28 -7.30 12.11
N VAL A 117 13.02 -6.67 11.20
CA VAL A 117 12.46 -6.16 9.94
C VAL A 117 12.06 -7.33 9.04
N SER A 118 10.77 -7.43 8.71
CA SER A 118 10.22 -8.47 7.84
C SER A 118 10.24 -8.08 6.38
N LYS A 119 9.89 -6.81 6.09
CA LYS A 119 9.87 -6.26 4.71
C LYS A 119 10.43 -4.84 4.68
N VAL A 120 10.90 -4.45 3.52
CA VAL A 120 11.35 -3.09 3.24
C VAL A 120 10.71 -2.60 1.94
N LEU A 121 10.00 -1.48 2.01
CA LEU A 121 9.60 -0.71 0.83
C LEU A 121 10.66 0.35 0.57
N THR A 122 11.09 0.46 -0.67
CA THR A 122 12.00 1.52 -1.14
C THR A 122 11.33 2.29 -2.25
N THR A 123 11.37 3.61 -2.19
CA THR A 123 11.00 4.47 -3.32
C THR A 123 12.14 4.52 -4.30
N ASP A 124 11.89 4.05 -5.52
CA ASP A 124 12.89 3.98 -6.59
C ASP A 124 12.89 5.26 -7.43
N ASP A 125 11.70 5.88 -7.61
CA ASP A 125 11.54 7.08 -8.43
C ASP A 125 10.42 7.97 -7.90
N ILE A 126 10.68 9.29 -7.94
CA ILE A 126 9.75 10.37 -7.60
C ILE A 126 9.59 11.24 -8.84
N ALA A 127 8.37 11.62 -9.19
CA ALA A 127 8.08 12.45 -10.33
C ALA A 127 7.11 13.59 -10.00
N PHE A 128 7.25 14.71 -10.73
CA PHE A 128 6.27 15.80 -10.68
C PHE A 128 5.27 15.63 -11.83
N VAL A 129 4.01 15.35 -11.49
CA VAL A 129 2.95 15.04 -12.45
C VAL A 129 1.73 15.92 -12.16
N GLU A 130 1.30 16.70 -13.15
CA GLU A 130 0.11 17.56 -13.08
C GLU A 130 0.06 18.44 -11.80
N GLY A 131 1.20 19.06 -11.46
CA GLY A 131 1.31 19.96 -10.31
C GLY A 131 1.54 19.31 -8.96
N ARG A 132 1.76 17.97 -8.90
CA ARG A 132 1.95 17.20 -7.67
C ARG A 132 3.20 16.34 -7.74
N TRP A 133 3.93 16.27 -6.64
CA TRP A 133 4.97 15.28 -6.47
C TRP A 133 4.34 13.95 -6.09
N ILE A 134 4.79 12.88 -6.73
CA ILE A 134 4.29 11.52 -6.49
C ILE A 134 5.46 10.53 -6.40
N THR A 135 5.27 9.47 -5.64
CA THR A 135 6.08 8.27 -5.70
C THR A 135 5.72 7.51 -6.98
N LYS A 136 6.59 7.57 -7.99
CA LYS A 136 6.34 6.97 -9.30
C LYS A 136 6.59 5.46 -9.32
N SER A 137 7.60 5.01 -8.60
CA SER A 137 7.84 3.57 -8.46
C SER A 137 8.38 3.21 -7.08
N VAL A 138 8.00 2.03 -6.62
CA VAL A 138 8.43 1.45 -5.34
C VAL A 138 8.79 -0.02 -5.52
N THR A 139 9.74 -0.49 -4.72
CA THR A 139 10.08 -1.91 -4.60
C THR A 139 9.86 -2.37 -3.17
N MET A 140 9.00 -3.38 -2.99
CA MET A 140 8.84 -4.10 -1.72
C MET A 140 9.75 -5.33 -1.73
N THR A 141 10.57 -5.48 -0.72
CA THR A 141 11.47 -6.64 -0.54
C THR A 141 11.12 -7.39 0.73
N THR A 142 10.90 -8.70 0.63
CA THR A 142 10.78 -9.61 1.77
C THR A 142 12.18 -9.99 2.26
N VAL A 143 12.55 -9.59 3.47
CA VAL A 143 13.93 -9.71 3.98
C VAL A 143 14.39 -11.17 4.07
N ALA A 144 13.54 -12.08 4.56
CA ALA A 144 13.88 -13.47 4.77
C ALA A 144 14.20 -14.24 3.48
N THR A 145 13.53 -13.91 2.38
CA THR A 145 13.66 -14.60 1.07
C THR A 145 14.46 -13.83 0.05
N GLN A 146 14.72 -12.54 0.29
CA GLN A 146 15.31 -11.60 -0.68
C GLN A 146 14.50 -11.52 -1.99
N HIS A 147 13.23 -11.95 -1.94
CA HIS A 147 12.31 -11.77 -3.05
C HIS A 147 11.80 -10.34 -3.06
N SER A 148 11.59 -9.77 -4.23
CA SER A 148 11.09 -8.41 -4.36
C SER A 148 10.05 -8.25 -5.46
N THR A 149 9.13 -7.33 -5.24
CA THR A 149 8.10 -6.92 -6.21
C THR A 149 8.17 -5.41 -6.41
N ARG A 150 8.31 -4.98 -7.66
CA ARG A 150 8.27 -3.57 -8.04
C ARG A 150 6.89 -3.19 -8.57
N VAL A 151 6.39 -2.04 -8.12
CA VAL A 151 5.19 -1.39 -8.62
C VAL A 151 5.57 -0.05 -9.25
N GLU A 152 5.05 0.23 -10.44
CA GLU A 152 5.30 1.48 -11.16
C GLU A 152 3.99 2.10 -11.64
N ILE A 153 3.82 3.42 -11.42
CA ILE A 153 2.72 4.22 -11.96
C ILE A 153 3.12 4.65 -13.38
N LEU A 154 2.48 4.06 -14.39
CA LEU A 154 2.75 4.39 -15.79
C LEU A 154 2.09 5.71 -16.21
N GLN A 155 0.93 6.02 -15.63
CA GLN A 155 0.19 7.25 -15.90
C GLN A 155 -0.64 7.62 -14.67
N ALA A 156 -0.66 8.90 -14.31
CA ALA A 156 -1.56 9.48 -13.32
C ALA A 156 -2.27 10.70 -13.91
N LYS A 157 -3.54 10.89 -13.56
CA LYS A 157 -4.33 12.09 -13.83
C LYS A 157 -5.09 12.47 -12.58
N TYR A 158 -5.16 13.76 -12.32
CA TYR A 158 -5.80 14.29 -11.12
C TYR A 158 -7.01 15.15 -11.50
N ASP A 159 -7.89 15.36 -10.52
CA ASP A 159 -9.02 16.28 -10.60
C ASP A 159 -9.96 16.05 -11.81
N ILE A 160 -10.02 14.80 -12.27
CA ILE A 160 -10.94 14.37 -13.35
C ILE A 160 -12.26 13.89 -12.76
N PRO A 161 -13.41 14.16 -13.41
CA PRO A 161 -14.68 13.61 -12.99
C PRO A 161 -14.64 12.07 -13.02
N MET A 162 -14.94 11.44 -11.89
CA MET A 162 -15.01 9.98 -11.78
C MET A 162 -16.46 9.53 -11.57
N ASN A 163 -16.91 8.57 -12.39
CA ASN A 163 -18.21 7.93 -12.18
C ASN A 163 -18.10 6.95 -11.00
N GLY A 164 -18.94 7.11 -9.97
CA GLY A 164 -18.98 6.22 -8.79
C GLY A 164 -19.21 4.74 -9.14
N ALA A 165 -19.80 4.45 -10.30
CA ALA A 165 -20.01 3.07 -10.78
C ALA A 165 -18.68 2.30 -10.98
N TYR A 166 -17.54 2.99 -11.20
CA TYR A 166 -16.22 2.35 -11.24
C TYR A 166 -15.84 1.65 -9.92
N PHE A 167 -16.37 2.13 -8.79
CA PHE A 167 -16.05 1.65 -7.44
C PHE A 167 -17.12 0.66 -6.93
N THR A 168 -17.68 -0.16 -7.80
CA THR A 168 -18.69 -1.18 -7.46
C THR A 168 -18.19 -2.60 -7.73
N THR A 169 -18.72 -3.56 -6.98
CA THR A 169 -18.45 -4.99 -7.24
C THR A 169 -18.95 -5.44 -8.60
N THR A 170 -20.03 -4.82 -9.13
CA THR A 170 -20.53 -5.07 -10.48
C THR A 170 -19.53 -4.67 -11.55
N PHE A 171 -18.92 -3.47 -11.42
CA PHE A 171 -17.85 -3.06 -12.33
C PHE A 171 -16.61 -3.94 -12.15
N LEU A 172 -16.27 -4.31 -10.92
CA LEU A 172 -15.16 -5.21 -10.63
C LEU A 172 -15.34 -6.56 -11.36
N GLU A 173 -16.57 -7.09 -11.40
CA GLU A 173 -16.90 -8.36 -12.06
C GLU A 173 -16.94 -8.25 -13.58
N THR A 174 -17.67 -7.26 -14.09
CA THR A 174 -17.98 -7.16 -15.53
C THR A 174 -16.96 -6.36 -16.33
N GLY A 175 -16.27 -5.39 -15.69
CA GLY A 175 -15.43 -4.39 -16.34
C GLY A 175 -16.23 -3.39 -17.19
N ARG A 176 -17.55 -3.28 -16.98
CA ARG A 176 -18.44 -2.40 -17.74
C ARG A 176 -19.21 -1.49 -16.81
N LEU A 177 -19.34 -0.21 -17.19
CA LEU A 177 -20.27 0.71 -16.56
C LEU A 177 -21.70 0.29 -16.96
N GLN A 178 -22.57 0.19 -15.97
CA GLN A 178 -24.02 0.00 -16.17
C GLN A 178 -24.73 1.32 -15.90
#